data_693142d3c527b91a8aadb17d98d12309
#
_entry.id   693142d3c527b91a8aadb17d98d12309
#
_cell.length_a   1.000
_cell.length_b   1.000
_cell.length_c   1.000
_cell.angle_alpha   90.00
_cell.angle_beta   90.00
_cell.angle_gamma   90.00
#
_symmetry.space_group_name_H-M   'P 1'
#
loop_
_entity.id
_entity.type
_entity.pdbx_description
1 polymer ?
#
loop_
_entity_poly.entity_id
_entity_poly.type
_entity_poly.pdbx_seq_one_letter_code
_entity_poly.pdbx_strand_id
1 'polypeptide(L)'
;MKKVLLIGLPYHNYTAAIVDELRAQGHEVSFHDIQPRDLLMKTLRVAARRWYRRRIDEHHLRILAAERGKHYDMVLFIQVHQMAPATLEALKRDQPQAEFVLYNWDSISNHDYRPHLHVFDRVYTFDPQDAQALGIGYLPLFCINAFLGLARREQQRKAIYFVGNIVSIKRYRAVQAFKIYCQQHGIEFNSYLACTPYVLTLLLRAGHWPTDVSLRSITHARFIDMIETSIAVFDFANHKQSGYTMRTMENLCAGKKIITGNPGIKAEPFFSDDRILVFDGLDFSGVKPFLDRPLRVPEADFAQFHLPSFVARLVLGDVPTQSAALPLAQPAAARAAQPAVQGSR
;
A
#
# COMPACT_ATOMS: atom_id res chain seq x y z
N MET A 1 -16.26 21.87 11.36
CA MET A 1 -15.89 20.90 12.41
C MET A 1 -16.87 19.74 12.32
N LYS A 2 -16.37 18.49 12.21
CA LYS A 2 -17.19 17.26 12.21
C LYS A 2 -16.77 16.39 13.39
N LYS A 3 -17.72 15.61 13.93
CA LYS A 3 -17.41 14.48 14.83
C LYS A 3 -17.23 13.22 14.00
N VAL A 4 -16.03 12.65 14.04
CA VAL A 4 -15.63 11.52 13.19
C VAL A 4 -15.37 10.29 14.06
N LEU A 5 -16.05 9.19 13.78
CA LEU A 5 -15.71 7.87 14.28
C LEU A 5 -14.82 7.19 13.24
N LEU A 6 -13.54 7.00 13.55
CA LEU A 6 -12.60 6.27 12.69
C LEU A 6 -12.42 4.84 13.21
N ILE A 7 -12.70 3.86 12.36
CA ILE A 7 -12.47 2.44 12.64
C ILE A 7 -11.50 1.90 11.59
N GLY A 8 -10.35 1.37 12.02
CA GLY A 8 -9.34 0.90 11.07
C GLY A 8 -8.20 0.13 11.71
N LEU A 9 -7.36 -0.47 10.86
CA LEU A 9 -6.14 -1.11 11.30
C LEU A 9 -5.09 -0.06 11.66
N PRO A 10 -4.49 -0.12 12.85
CA PRO A 10 -3.32 0.70 13.15
C PRO A 10 -2.10 0.12 12.43
N TYR A 11 -1.93 0.55 11.21
CA TYR A 11 -0.82 0.10 10.36
C TYR A 11 0.36 1.06 10.50
N HIS A 12 1.43 0.61 11.15
CA HIS A 12 2.59 1.45 11.46
C HIS A 12 2.17 2.80 12.08
N ASN A 13 2.68 3.91 11.56
CA ASN A 13 2.33 5.27 12.00
C ASN A 13 1.21 5.91 11.16
N TYR A 14 0.74 5.25 10.09
CA TYR A 14 -0.14 5.90 9.11
C TYR A 14 -1.53 6.19 9.65
N THR A 15 -2.15 5.22 10.35
CA THR A 15 -3.48 5.43 10.93
C THR A 15 -3.44 6.49 12.04
N ALA A 16 -2.38 6.48 12.86
CA ALA A 16 -2.18 7.53 13.86
C ALA A 16 -2.03 8.91 13.19
N ALA A 17 -1.24 8.99 12.12
CA ALA A 17 -1.07 10.23 11.37
C ALA A 17 -2.40 10.74 10.77
N ILE A 18 -3.26 9.85 10.26
CA ILE A 18 -4.61 10.23 9.78
C ILE A 18 -5.45 10.80 10.93
N VAL A 19 -5.43 10.16 12.11
CA VAL A 19 -6.16 10.66 13.30
C VAL A 19 -5.67 12.04 13.70
N ASP A 20 -4.34 12.22 13.75
CA ASP A 20 -3.73 13.49 14.15
C ASP A 20 -4.01 14.59 13.12
N GLU A 21 -3.98 14.25 11.82
CA GLU A 21 -4.31 15.20 10.75
C GLU A 21 -5.78 15.60 10.76
N LEU A 22 -6.72 14.66 11.00
CA LEU A 22 -8.14 14.97 11.17
C LEU A 22 -8.35 15.97 12.33
N ARG A 23 -7.64 15.77 13.45
CA ARG A 23 -7.70 16.69 14.60
C ARG A 23 -7.06 18.05 14.27
N ALA A 24 -5.94 18.06 13.55
CA ALA A 24 -5.29 19.30 13.10
C ALA A 24 -6.20 20.12 12.17
N GLN A 25 -7.03 19.44 11.36
CA GLN A 25 -8.06 20.09 10.52
C GLN A 25 -9.32 20.50 11.30
N GLY A 26 -9.32 20.38 12.64
CA GLY A 26 -10.39 20.86 13.51
C GLY A 26 -11.55 19.89 13.70
N HIS A 27 -11.35 18.59 13.45
CA HIS A 27 -12.37 17.56 13.69
C HIS A 27 -12.20 16.92 15.07
N GLU A 28 -13.32 16.53 15.71
CA GLU A 28 -13.32 15.67 16.90
C GLU A 28 -13.27 14.21 16.45
N VAL A 29 -12.25 13.44 16.90
CA VAL A 29 -12.03 12.09 16.41
C VAL A 29 -12.02 11.07 17.53
N SER A 30 -12.96 10.10 17.44
CA SER A 30 -12.92 8.84 18.18
C SER A 30 -12.28 7.76 17.30
N PHE A 31 -11.32 7.02 17.82
CA PHE A 31 -10.63 5.96 17.07
C PHE A 31 -10.78 4.61 17.73
N HIS A 32 -11.12 3.59 16.93
CA HIS A 32 -11.09 2.19 17.33
C HIS A 32 -10.25 1.35 16.35
N ASP A 33 -9.40 0.50 16.95
CA ASP A 33 -8.74 -0.55 16.20
C ASP A 33 -9.77 -1.63 15.77
N ILE A 34 -9.81 -1.95 14.50
CA ILE A 34 -10.71 -2.99 13.99
C ILE A 34 -10.29 -4.40 14.44
N GLN A 35 -9.06 -4.56 14.96
CA GLN A 35 -8.54 -5.83 15.48
C GLN A 35 -8.15 -5.72 16.95
N PRO A 36 -8.50 -6.70 17.80
CA PRO A 36 -7.94 -6.76 19.14
C PRO A 36 -6.43 -7.05 19.11
N ARG A 37 -5.66 -6.32 19.93
CA ARG A 37 -4.18 -6.35 19.93
C ARG A 37 -3.56 -7.27 20.98
N ASP A 38 -4.22 -8.29 21.42
CA ASP A 38 -3.61 -9.19 22.40
C ASP A 38 -2.69 -10.24 21.74
N LEU A 39 -1.70 -10.72 22.52
CA LEU A 39 -0.76 -11.75 22.05
C LEU A 39 -1.46 -13.06 21.69
N LEU A 40 -2.59 -13.35 22.34
CA LEU A 40 -3.40 -14.53 22.10
C LEU A 40 -3.96 -14.55 20.67
N MET A 41 -4.28 -13.37 20.10
CA MET A 41 -4.81 -13.29 18.74
C MET A 41 -3.83 -13.78 17.67
N LYS A 42 -2.51 -13.61 17.88
CA LYS A 42 -1.49 -14.12 16.95
C LYS A 42 -1.49 -15.65 16.90
N THR A 43 -1.63 -16.30 18.05
CA THR A 43 -1.68 -17.77 18.15
C THR A 43 -3.02 -18.33 17.66
N LEU A 44 -4.14 -17.72 18.03
CA LEU A 44 -5.49 -18.12 17.59
C LEU A 44 -5.67 -18.04 16.08
N ARG A 45 -5.09 -17.04 15.43
CA ARG A 45 -5.15 -16.88 13.96
C ARG A 45 -4.59 -18.10 13.22
N VAL A 46 -3.54 -18.72 13.77
CA VAL A 46 -2.86 -19.88 13.17
C VAL A 46 -3.47 -21.20 13.62
N ALA A 47 -3.73 -21.35 14.92
CA ALA A 47 -4.06 -22.63 15.54
C ALA A 47 -5.56 -22.88 15.69
N ALA A 48 -6.39 -21.83 15.80
CA ALA A 48 -7.80 -21.96 16.17
C ALA A 48 -8.69 -20.90 15.48
N ARG A 49 -8.87 -21.02 14.15
CA ARG A 49 -9.57 -20.05 13.30
C ARG A 49 -10.99 -19.69 13.77
N ARG A 50 -11.74 -20.67 14.35
CA ARG A 50 -13.10 -20.40 14.87
C ARG A 50 -13.06 -19.47 16.09
N TRP A 51 -12.13 -19.73 17.04
CA TRP A 51 -11.93 -18.90 18.22
C TRP A 51 -11.41 -17.52 17.86
N TYR A 52 -10.52 -17.42 16.87
CA TYR A 52 -10.05 -16.16 16.33
C TYR A 52 -11.23 -15.30 15.82
N ARG A 53 -12.11 -15.87 14.96
CA ARG A 53 -13.28 -15.15 14.44
C ARG A 53 -14.21 -14.70 15.56
N ARG A 54 -14.56 -15.60 16.49
CA ARG A 54 -15.41 -15.23 17.62
C ARG A 54 -14.86 -14.05 18.42
N ARG A 55 -13.56 -14.04 18.69
CA ARG A 55 -12.91 -12.93 19.39
C ARG A 55 -12.95 -11.61 18.60
N ILE A 56 -12.81 -11.67 17.29
CA ILE A 56 -12.99 -10.52 16.40
C ILE A 56 -14.43 -10.01 16.50
N ASP A 57 -15.43 -10.87 16.39
CA ASP A 57 -16.84 -10.49 16.46
C ASP A 57 -17.19 -9.90 17.85
N GLU A 58 -16.73 -10.51 18.93
CA GLU A 58 -16.89 -9.97 20.30
C GLU A 58 -16.22 -8.59 20.47
N HIS A 59 -15.08 -8.36 19.80
CA HIS A 59 -14.41 -7.07 19.79
C HIS A 59 -15.23 -6.00 19.05
N HIS A 60 -15.78 -6.32 17.89
CA HIS A 60 -16.63 -5.41 17.13
C HIS A 60 -17.93 -5.06 17.90
N LEU A 61 -18.55 -6.04 18.56
CA LEU A 61 -19.72 -5.79 19.40
C LEU A 61 -19.39 -4.85 20.57
N ARG A 62 -18.18 -4.94 21.15
CA ARG A 62 -17.73 -3.99 22.18
C ARG A 62 -17.54 -2.58 21.62
N ILE A 63 -17.05 -2.42 20.39
CA ILE A 63 -16.99 -1.11 19.72
C ILE A 63 -18.40 -0.54 19.59
N LEU A 64 -19.36 -1.30 19.08
CA LEU A 64 -20.75 -0.85 18.96
C LEU A 64 -21.33 -0.43 20.32
N ALA A 65 -21.12 -1.22 21.36
CA ALA A 65 -21.60 -0.92 22.71
C ALA A 65 -20.96 0.37 23.27
N ALA A 66 -19.68 0.61 23.02
CA ALA A 66 -18.95 1.80 23.46
C ALA A 66 -19.39 3.08 22.72
N GLU A 67 -19.91 2.95 21.51
CA GLU A 67 -20.34 4.07 20.68
C GLU A 67 -21.85 4.29 20.69
N ARG A 68 -22.60 3.41 21.35
CA ARG A 68 -24.06 3.52 21.47
C ARG A 68 -24.47 4.81 22.20
N GLY A 69 -25.42 5.55 21.60
CA GLY A 69 -25.92 6.84 22.16
C GLY A 69 -25.00 8.03 21.88
N LYS A 70 -23.83 7.85 21.27
CA LYS A 70 -23.05 8.96 20.73
C LYS A 70 -23.54 9.28 19.32
N HIS A 71 -23.31 10.53 18.89
CA HIS A 71 -23.67 10.98 17.54
C HIS A 71 -22.44 11.44 16.80
N TYR A 72 -22.30 10.97 15.56
CA TYR A 72 -21.22 11.28 14.65
C TYR A 72 -21.76 11.90 13.37
N ASP A 73 -20.99 12.85 12.79
CA ASP A 73 -21.26 13.38 11.47
C ASP A 73 -20.72 12.47 10.38
N MET A 74 -19.67 11.67 10.72
CA MET A 74 -19.02 10.76 9.79
C MET A 74 -18.54 9.51 10.54
N VAL A 75 -18.71 8.34 9.90
CA VAL A 75 -18.09 7.07 10.27
C VAL A 75 -17.11 6.68 9.15
N LEU A 76 -15.82 6.80 9.42
CA LEU A 76 -14.75 6.51 8.47
C LEU A 76 -14.13 5.15 8.76
N PHE A 77 -14.15 4.27 7.76
CA PHE A 77 -13.46 3.00 7.81
C PHE A 77 -12.19 3.04 6.96
N ILE A 78 -11.09 2.55 7.53
CA ILE A 78 -9.88 2.21 6.78
C ILE A 78 -9.74 0.70 6.81
N GLN A 79 -10.15 0.06 5.70
CA GLN A 79 -10.42 -1.37 5.56
C GLN A 79 -11.58 -1.86 6.45
N VAL A 80 -12.46 -2.68 5.87
CA VAL A 80 -13.68 -3.16 6.55
C VAL A 80 -13.82 -4.68 6.54
N HIS A 81 -13.04 -5.39 5.72
CA HIS A 81 -13.19 -6.82 5.44
C HIS A 81 -13.20 -7.74 6.69
N GLN A 82 -12.79 -7.23 7.84
CA GLN A 82 -12.77 -8.00 9.09
C GLN A 82 -14.07 -7.92 9.88
N MET A 83 -14.87 -6.88 9.67
CA MET A 83 -16.17 -6.71 10.33
C MET A 83 -17.24 -7.49 9.59
N ALA A 84 -18.08 -8.22 10.33
CA ALA A 84 -19.22 -8.91 9.73
C ALA A 84 -20.21 -7.91 9.15
N PRO A 85 -20.82 -8.13 7.95
CA PRO A 85 -21.80 -7.22 7.36
C PRO A 85 -22.92 -6.86 8.32
N ALA A 86 -23.51 -7.83 9.03
CA ALA A 86 -24.56 -7.59 10.00
C ALA A 86 -24.16 -6.64 11.15
N THR A 87 -22.90 -6.71 11.59
CA THR A 87 -22.36 -5.81 12.62
C THR A 87 -22.19 -4.39 12.07
N LEU A 88 -21.72 -4.26 10.83
CA LEU A 88 -21.61 -2.98 10.15
C LEU A 88 -22.99 -2.33 9.91
N GLU A 89 -23.97 -3.12 9.48
CA GLU A 89 -25.37 -2.66 9.34
C GLU A 89 -25.98 -2.21 10.68
N ALA A 90 -25.66 -2.91 11.78
CA ALA A 90 -26.07 -2.50 13.12
C ALA A 90 -25.48 -1.13 13.49
N LEU A 91 -24.20 -0.89 13.19
CA LEU A 91 -23.57 0.41 13.39
C LEU A 91 -24.24 1.50 12.54
N LYS A 92 -24.58 1.20 11.27
CA LYS A 92 -25.30 2.17 10.40
C LYS A 92 -26.68 2.53 10.97
N ARG A 93 -27.41 1.54 11.53
CA ARG A 93 -28.69 1.79 12.20
C ARG A 93 -28.55 2.63 13.48
N ASP A 94 -27.48 2.43 14.25
CA ASP A 94 -27.19 3.20 15.46
C ASP A 94 -26.72 4.65 15.16
N GLN A 95 -26.24 4.89 13.92
CA GLN A 95 -25.73 6.20 13.46
C GLN A 95 -26.44 6.67 12.18
N PRO A 96 -27.78 6.87 12.20
CA PRO A 96 -28.58 7.10 10.99
C PRO A 96 -28.31 8.43 10.29
N GLN A 97 -27.70 9.40 11.00
CA GLN A 97 -27.36 10.73 10.47
C GLN A 97 -25.91 10.82 9.99
N ALA A 98 -25.06 9.83 10.33
CA ALA A 98 -23.66 9.84 9.96
C ALA A 98 -23.47 9.44 8.50
N GLU A 99 -22.58 10.14 7.81
CA GLU A 99 -22.07 9.72 6.51
C GLU A 99 -21.06 8.58 6.70
N PHE A 100 -21.29 7.44 6.06
CA PHE A 100 -20.39 6.28 6.10
C PHE A 100 -19.42 6.32 4.93
N VAL A 101 -18.14 6.41 5.22
CA VAL A 101 -17.07 6.50 4.24
C VAL A 101 -16.12 5.33 4.41
N LEU A 102 -15.79 4.63 3.30
CA LEU A 102 -14.83 3.56 3.28
C LEU A 102 -13.62 3.95 2.43
N TYR A 103 -12.43 3.77 2.97
CA TYR A 103 -11.19 3.79 2.22
C TYR A 103 -10.46 2.46 2.32
N ASN A 104 -10.19 1.83 1.19
CA ASN A 104 -9.40 0.59 1.13
C ASN A 104 -8.00 0.86 0.58
N TRP A 105 -6.98 0.50 1.34
CA TRP A 105 -5.58 0.51 0.91
C TRP A 105 -5.02 -0.88 0.57
N ASP A 106 -5.92 -1.86 0.39
CA ASP A 106 -5.65 -3.16 -0.20
C ASP A 106 -6.67 -3.44 -1.30
N SER A 107 -6.25 -4.15 -2.35
CA SER A 107 -7.16 -4.50 -3.44
C SER A 107 -8.08 -5.66 -3.06
N ILE A 108 -9.18 -5.81 -3.81
CA ILE A 108 -10.14 -6.93 -3.66
C ILE A 108 -9.46 -8.29 -3.82
N SER A 109 -8.36 -8.37 -4.55
CA SER A 109 -7.57 -9.60 -4.70
C SER A 109 -6.90 -10.06 -3.40
N ASN A 110 -6.66 -9.15 -2.45
CA ASN A 110 -6.11 -9.44 -1.14
C ASN A 110 -7.22 -9.58 -0.09
N HIS A 111 -8.17 -8.66 -0.10
CA HIS A 111 -9.25 -8.57 0.88
C HIS A 111 -10.56 -8.16 0.20
N ASP A 112 -11.45 -9.12 0.02
CA ASP A 112 -12.75 -8.85 -0.61
C ASP A 112 -13.65 -8.02 0.32
N TYR A 113 -13.86 -6.76 -0.03
CA TYR A 113 -14.73 -5.83 0.68
C TYR A 113 -16.07 -5.59 -0.03
N ARG A 114 -16.33 -6.23 -1.17
CA ARG A 114 -17.57 -6.08 -1.95
C ARG A 114 -18.85 -6.36 -1.14
N PRO A 115 -18.89 -7.37 -0.24
CA PRO A 115 -20.08 -7.63 0.57
C PRO A 115 -20.51 -6.47 1.49
N HIS A 116 -19.64 -5.48 1.72
CA HIS A 116 -19.88 -4.37 2.63
C HIS A 116 -20.28 -3.07 1.92
N LEU A 117 -20.12 -2.99 0.58
CA LEU A 117 -20.25 -1.74 -0.17
C LEU A 117 -21.60 -1.06 0.00
N HIS A 118 -22.68 -1.85 0.12
CA HIS A 118 -24.06 -1.36 0.25
C HIS A 118 -24.34 -0.53 1.52
N VAL A 119 -23.46 -0.57 2.50
CA VAL A 119 -23.61 0.17 3.77
C VAL A 119 -23.02 1.57 3.69
N PHE A 120 -22.08 1.80 2.77
CA PHE A 120 -21.33 3.04 2.67
C PHE A 120 -21.95 4.03 1.69
N ASP A 121 -21.96 5.29 2.08
CA ASP A 121 -22.42 6.40 1.25
C ASP A 121 -21.32 6.81 0.25
N ARG A 122 -20.03 6.69 0.65
CA ARG A 122 -18.86 6.89 -0.22
C ARG A 122 -17.83 5.80 -0.02
N VAL A 123 -17.29 5.31 -1.14
CA VAL A 123 -16.25 4.27 -1.13
C VAL A 123 -15.08 4.70 -2.01
N TYR A 124 -13.89 4.56 -1.46
CA TYR A 124 -12.63 4.82 -2.16
C TYR A 124 -11.70 3.62 -2.08
N THR A 125 -10.90 3.46 -3.11
CA THR A 125 -9.80 2.51 -3.16
C THR A 125 -8.53 3.15 -3.71
N PHE A 126 -7.38 2.65 -3.27
CA PHE A 126 -6.08 3.04 -3.83
C PHE A 126 -5.76 2.33 -5.15
N ASP A 127 -6.52 1.28 -5.49
CA ASP A 127 -6.29 0.46 -6.68
C ASP A 127 -7.17 0.95 -7.84
N PRO A 128 -6.57 1.48 -8.94
CA PRO A 128 -7.33 2.04 -10.05
C PRO A 128 -8.15 0.99 -10.81
N GLN A 129 -7.71 -0.28 -10.84
CA GLN A 129 -8.49 -1.35 -11.49
C GLN A 129 -9.73 -1.71 -10.66
N ASP A 130 -9.59 -1.78 -9.33
CA ASP A 130 -10.73 -1.98 -8.46
C ASP A 130 -11.71 -0.80 -8.53
N ALA A 131 -11.22 0.44 -8.57
CA ALA A 131 -12.04 1.64 -8.72
C ALA A 131 -12.90 1.55 -9.99
N GLN A 132 -12.28 1.23 -11.12
CA GLN A 132 -12.98 1.07 -12.39
C GLN A 132 -13.96 -0.10 -12.38
N ALA A 133 -13.54 -1.27 -11.88
CA ALA A 133 -14.34 -2.49 -11.90
C ALA A 133 -15.58 -2.40 -11.02
N LEU A 134 -15.53 -1.65 -9.92
CA LEU A 134 -16.60 -1.48 -8.94
C LEU A 134 -17.38 -0.18 -9.11
N GLY A 135 -16.95 0.75 -9.95
CA GLY A 135 -17.55 2.07 -10.10
C GLY A 135 -17.44 2.94 -8.83
N ILE A 136 -16.35 2.80 -8.06
CA ILE A 136 -16.07 3.53 -6.83
C ILE A 136 -14.96 4.56 -7.02
N GLY A 137 -14.78 5.45 -6.04
CA GLY A 137 -13.77 6.50 -6.11
C GLY A 137 -12.33 5.97 -6.09
N TYR A 138 -11.47 6.53 -6.93
CA TYR A 138 -10.02 6.30 -6.85
C TYR A 138 -9.37 7.40 -6.00
N LEU A 139 -8.68 7.00 -4.96
CA LEU A 139 -7.89 7.88 -4.11
C LEU A 139 -6.54 7.20 -3.85
N PRO A 140 -5.44 7.68 -4.46
CA PRO A 140 -4.14 7.07 -4.27
C PRO A 140 -3.70 7.14 -2.82
N LEU A 141 -2.73 6.30 -2.46
CA LEU A 141 -2.06 6.35 -1.17
C LEU A 141 -1.34 7.71 -0.99
N PHE A 142 -0.94 7.98 0.21
CA PHE A 142 -0.38 9.27 0.63
C PHE A 142 0.99 9.09 1.29
N CYS A 143 1.70 10.19 1.51
CA CYS A 143 2.87 10.24 2.36
C CYS A 143 2.60 11.06 3.63
N ILE A 144 3.21 10.65 4.75
CA ILE A 144 3.18 11.42 5.99
C ILE A 144 4.30 12.46 6.01
N ASN A 145 4.14 13.50 6.84
CA ASN A 145 5.04 14.65 6.90
C ASN A 145 6.50 14.28 7.19
N ALA A 146 6.76 13.14 7.84
CA ALA A 146 8.13 12.67 8.12
C ALA A 146 9.00 12.50 6.86
N PHE A 147 8.41 12.34 5.67
CA PHE A 147 9.14 12.16 4.41
C PHE A 147 9.39 13.48 3.66
N LEU A 148 8.65 14.54 3.96
CA LEU A 148 8.69 15.81 3.19
C LEU A 148 10.00 16.57 3.32
N GLY A 149 10.72 16.40 4.42
CA GLY A 149 11.99 17.09 4.65
C GLY A 149 13.23 16.36 4.12
N LEU A 150 13.07 15.11 3.64
CA LEU A 150 14.19 14.24 3.27
C LEU A 150 14.79 14.56 1.89
N ALA A 151 14.06 15.31 1.06
CA ALA A 151 14.51 15.70 -0.28
C ALA A 151 15.68 16.69 -0.28
N ARG A 152 15.86 17.46 0.81
CA ARG A 152 16.74 18.65 0.87
C ARG A 152 18.17 18.36 1.29
N ARG A 153 18.50 17.12 1.68
CA ARG A 153 19.88 16.79 2.07
C ARG A 153 20.70 16.47 0.82
N GLU A 154 21.81 17.19 0.62
CA GLU A 154 22.79 16.85 -0.42
C GLU A 154 23.24 15.42 -0.27
N GLN A 155 22.91 14.60 -1.26
CA GLN A 155 23.22 13.19 -1.25
C GLN A 155 24.55 12.95 -1.96
N GLN A 156 25.57 12.70 -1.15
CA GLN A 156 26.90 12.40 -1.65
C GLN A 156 27.05 10.96 -2.19
N ARG A 157 26.08 10.07 -1.95
CA ARG A 157 26.17 8.64 -2.35
C ARG A 157 25.07 8.26 -3.33
N LYS A 158 25.47 7.61 -4.43
CA LYS A 158 24.53 7.02 -5.40
C LYS A 158 24.00 5.67 -4.90
N ALA A 159 23.51 5.61 -3.67
CA ALA A 159 22.96 4.40 -3.09
C ALA A 159 21.50 4.19 -3.51
N ILE A 160 21.12 2.94 -3.71
CA ILE A 160 19.73 2.51 -3.86
C ILE A 160 19.34 1.75 -2.59
N TYR A 161 18.12 1.93 -2.11
CA TYR A 161 17.66 1.13 -0.99
C TYR A 161 16.46 0.25 -1.33
N PHE A 162 16.29 -0.81 -0.55
CA PHE A 162 15.09 -1.64 -0.51
C PHE A 162 14.75 -2.00 0.93
N VAL A 163 13.51 -1.74 1.34
CA VAL A 163 12.96 -2.22 2.61
C VAL A 163 11.66 -2.95 2.34
N GLY A 164 11.54 -4.19 2.78
CA GLY A 164 10.29 -4.89 2.57
C GLY A 164 10.20 -6.29 3.14
N ASN A 165 8.96 -6.75 3.30
CA ASN A 165 8.68 -8.12 3.69
C ASN A 165 8.85 -9.04 2.48
N ILE A 166 9.63 -10.08 2.64
CA ILE A 166 9.71 -11.20 1.69
C ILE A 166 8.51 -12.11 1.96
N VAL A 167 7.55 -12.06 1.07
CA VAL A 167 6.30 -12.83 1.15
C VAL A 167 6.27 -14.02 0.17
N SER A 168 7.25 -14.10 -0.74
CA SER A 168 7.35 -15.16 -1.73
C SER A 168 8.80 -15.37 -2.20
N ILE A 169 9.09 -16.57 -2.70
CA ILE A 169 10.38 -16.92 -3.33
C ILE A 169 10.66 -16.02 -4.55
N LYS A 170 9.62 -15.71 -5.34
CA LYS A 170 9.77 -14.83 -6.52
C LYS A 170 10.30 -13.45 -6.11
N ARG A 171 9.74 -12.85 -5.05
CA ARG A 171 10.20 -11.55 -4.55
C ARG A 171 11.63 -11.61 -4.03
N TYR A 172 11.98 -12.66 -3.30
CA TYR A 172 13.35 -12.87 -2.83
C TYR A 172 14.32 -12.93 -3.99
N ARG A 173 14.05 -13.78 -5.00
CA ARG A 173 14.88 -13.91 -6.20
C ARG A 173 15.07 -12.60 -6.97
N ALA A 174 14.00 -11.81 -7.10
CA ALA A 174 14.09 -10.52 -7.77
C ALA A 174 15.00 -9.53 -7.03
N VAL A 175 14.91 -9.47 -5.69
CA VAL A 175 15.80 -8.61 -4.89
C VAL A 175 17.25 -9.09 -4.96
N GLN A 176 17.49 -10.41 -4.93
CA GLN A 176 18.84 -10.97 -5.09
C GLN A 176 19.42 -10.70 -6.48
N ALA A 177 18.63 -10.85 -7.54
CA ALA A 177 19.05 -10.52 -8.91
C ALA A 177 19.43 -9.04 -9.04
N PHE A 178 18.63 -8.14 -8.44
CA PHE A 178 18.93 -6.72 -8.42
C PHE A 178 20.21 -6.41 -7.61
N LYS A 179 20.42 -7.08 -6.48
CA LYS A 179 21.64 -6.97 -5.67
C LYS A 179 22.88 -7.37 -6.46
N ILE A 180 22.80 -8.49 -7.19
CA ILE A 180 23.90 -8.98 -8.06
C ILE A 180 24.19 -7.95 -9.17
N TYR A 181 23.15 -7.43 -9.83
CA TYR A 181 23.29 -6.38 -10.82
C TYR A 181 24.02 -5.15 -10.25
N CYS A 182 23.61 -4.66 -9.09
CA CYS A 182 24.24 -3.52 -8.43
C CYS A 182 25.71 -3.76 -8.13
N GLN A 183 26.06 -4.94 -7.62
CA GLN A 183 27.45 -5.35 -7.35
C GLN A 183 28.31 -5.35 -8.64
N GLN A 184 27.79 -5.89 -9.73
CA GLN A 184 28.49 -5.94 -11.03
C GLN A 184 28.74 -4.55 -11.63
N HIS A 185 27.89 -3.56 -11.28
CA HIS A 185 27.98 -2.20 -11.84
C HIS A 185 28.53 -1.17 -10.85
N GLY A 186 29.04 -1.60 -9.68
CA GLY A 186 29.60 -0.69 -8.68
C GLY A 186 28.56 0.24 -8.04
N ILE A 187 27.30 -0.18 -7.98
CA ILE A 187 26.19 0.57 -7.37
C ILE A 187 26.01 0.10 -5.93
N GLU A 188 25.97 1.04 -4.98
CA GLU A 188 25.67 0.71 -3.59
C GLU A 188 24.18 0.35 -3.45
N PHE A 189 23.90 -0.85 -2.91
CA PHE A 189 22.54 -1.32 -2.67
C PHE A 189 22.34 -1.72 -1.23
N ASN A 190 21.55 -0.93 -0.50
CA ASN A 190 21.23 -1.12 0.90
C ASN A 190 19.87 -1.80 1.03
N SER A 191 19.82 -3.04 1.49
CA SER A 191 18.57 -3.78 1.60
C SER A 191 18.28 -4.22 3.03
N TYR A 192 17.00 -4.12 3.43
CA TYR A 192 16.47 -4.72 4.64
C TYR A 192 15.31 -5.64 4.29
N LEU A 193 15.55 -6.95 4.39
CA LEU A 193 14.59 -7.99 4.05
C LEU A 193 14.04 -8.60 5.33
N ALA A 194 12.75 -8.41 5.59
CA ALA A 194 12.08 -9.08 6.69
C ALA A 194 11.23 -10.24 6.17
N CYS A 195 11.12 -11.33 6.93
CA CYS A 195 10.20 -12.41 6.60
C CYS A 195 9.63 -13.07 7.86
N THR A 196 8.56 -13.83 7.67
CA THR A 196 8.04 -14.70 8.72
C THR A 196 8.84 -16.02 8.79
N PRO A 197 8.86 -16.73 9.94
CA PRO A 197 9.48 -18.05 10.03
C PRO A 197 8.97 -19.03 8.97
N TYR A 198 7.67 -18.95 8.64
CA TYR A 198 7.08 -19.76 7.57
C TYR A 198 7.72 -19.49 6.20
N VAL A 199 7.88 -18.22 5.82
CA VAL A 199 8.51 -17.85 4.55
C VAL A 199 10.00 -18.25 4.55
N LEU A 200 10.70 -18.12 5.68
CA LEU A 200 12.07 -18.60 5.82
C LEU A 200 12.16 -20.10 5.54
N THR A 201 11.24 -20.92 6.10
CA THR A 201 11.23 -22.36 5.81
C THR A 201 10.96 -22.69 4.34
N LEU A 202 10.11 -21.87 3.67
CA LEU A 202 9.89 -22.02 2.22
C LEU A 202 11.13 -21.70 1.40
N LEU A 203 11.89 -20.66 1.76
CA LEU A 203 13.16 -20.31 1.11
C LEU A 203 14.18 -21.44 1.27
N LEU A 204 14.35 -21.95 2.49
CA LEU A 204 15.27 -23.07 2.78
C LEU A 204 14.91 -24.34 1.98
N ARG A 205 13.61 -24.71 1.94
CA ARG A 205 13.13 -25.85 1.13
C ARG A 205 13.34 -25.67 -0.36
N ALA A 206 13.35 -24.41 -0.84
CA ALA A 206 13.64 -24.08 -2.23
C ALA A 206 15.16 -23.98 -2.54
N GLY A 207 16.01 -24.39 -1.61
CA GLY A 207 17.48 -24.37 -1.78
C GLY A 207 18.12 -23.00 -1.60
N HIS A 208 17.39 -22.02 -1.04
CA HIS A 208 17.96 -20.72 -0.71
C HIS A 208 18.41 -20.69 0.76
N TRP A 209 19.63 -20.19 0.99
CA TRP A 209 20.22 -20.01 2.33
C TRP A 209 20.36 -18.49 2.60
N PRO A 210 19.26 -17.79 2.96
CA PRO A 210 19.31 -16.35 3.08
C PRO A 210 20.06 -15.95 4.36
N THR A 211 21.17 -15.28 4.21
CA THR A 211 21.96 -14.69 5.30
C THR A 211 21.60 -13.23 5.57
N ASP A 212 20.85 -12.61 4.66
CA ASP A 212 20.49 -11.19 4.66
C ASP A 212 19.01 -10.93 5.01
N VAL A 213 18.32 -11.92 5.59
CA VAL A 213 16.91 -11.84 5.97
C VAL A 213 16.76 -11.76 7.47
N SER A 214 15.89 -10.86 7.94
CA SER A 214 15.55 -10.65 9.36
C SER A 214 14.16 -11.20 9.69
N LEU A 215 14.00 -11.78 10.87
CA LEU A 215 12.69 -12.12 11.44
C LEU A 215 12.05 -10.95 12.20
N ARG A 216 12.74 -9.81 12.29
CA ARG A 216 12.26 -8.60 12.95
C ARG A 216 11.95 -7.54 11.91
N SER A 217 10.96 -6.71 12.20
CA SER A 217 10.70 -5.51 11.40
C SER A 217 11.82 -4.48 11.57
N ILE A 218 12.07 -3.71 10.53
CA ILE A 218 12.99 -2.57 10.59
C ILE A 218 12.49 -1.53 11.61
N THR A 219 13.39 -0.89 12.30
CA THR A 219 13.04 0.27 13.16
C THR A 219 12.78 1.51 12.30
N HIS A 220 11.92 2.41 12.79
CA HIS A 220 11.62 3.65 12.06
C HIS A 220 12.88 4.49 11.80
N ALA A 221 13.75 4.63 12.80
CA ALA A 221 15.00 5.39 12.66
C ALA A 221 15.89 4.83 11.54
N ARG A 222 16.08 3.50 11.49
CA ARG A 222 16.87 2.86 10.43
C ARG A 222 16.21 3.00 9.05
N PHE A 223 14.89 2.96 8.99
CA PHE A 223 14.17 3.15 7.74
C PHE A 223 14.38 4.57 7.19
N ILE A 224 14.23 5.60 8.04
CA ILE A 224 14.49 6.99 7.64
C ILE A 224 15.95 7.17 7.20
N ASP A 225 16.91 6.64 7.95
CA ASP A 225 18.34 6.71 7.59
C ASP A 225 18.59 6.10 6.19
N MET A 226 17.99 4.94 5.87
CA MET A 226 18.12 4.34 4.54
C MET A 226 17.54 5.22 3.43
N ILE A 227 16.44 5.93 3.68
CA ILE A 227 15.87 6.88 2.72
C ILE A 227 16.80 8.10 2.57
N GLU A 228 17.24 8.69 3.70
CA GLU A 228 18.08 9.89 3.68
C GLU A 228 19.41 9.66 2.94
N THR A 229 20.02 8.50 3.12
CA THR A 229 21.33 8.16 2.55
C THR A 229 21.25 7.63 1.10
N SER A 230 20.04 7.44 0.55
CA SER A 230 19.85 6.89 -0.78
C SER A 230 19.26 7.91 -1.75
N ILE A 231 19.65 7.83 -3.04
CA ILE A 231 19.07 8.64 -4.12
C ILE A 231 17.88 7.99 -4.80
N ALA A 232 17.75 6.66 -4.66
CA ALA A 232 16.70 5.90 -5.30
C ALA A 232 16.18 4.76 -4.41
N VAL A 233 14.93 4.38 -4.65
CA VAL A 233 14.32 3.17 -4.10
C VAL A 233 14.15 2.11 -5.18
N PHE A 234 14.42 0.86 -4.83
CA PHE A 234 13.98 -0.30 -5.61
C PHE A 234 12.62 -0.75 -5.09
N ASP A 235 11.57 -0.62 -5.90
CA ASP A 235 10.21 -1.03 -5.55
C ASP A 235 9.78 -2.23 -6.39
N PHE A 236 9.75 -3.39 -5.75
CA PHE A 236 9.24 -4.61 -6.34
C PHE A 236 7.86 -4.89 -5.75
N ALA A 237 6.83 -4.36 -6.39
CA ALA A 237 5.44 -4.46 -5.95
C ALA A 237 4.89 -5.90 -6.05
N ASN A 238 3.80 -6.16 -5.34
CA ASN A 238 3.05 -7.41 -5.49
C ASN A 238 2.24 -7.34 -6.80
N HIS A 239 2.44 -8.29 -7.72
CA HIS A 239 1.75 -8.34 -9.02
C HIS A 239 0.22 -8.50 -8.97
N LYS A 240 -0.34 -8.66 -7.78
CA LYS A 240 -1.80 -8.78 -7.59
C LYS A 240 -2.50 -7.44 -7.39
N GLN A 241 -1.77 -6.34 -7.35
CA GLN A 241 -2.29 -4.99 -7.12
C GLN A 241 -1.85 -4.10 -8.27
N SER A 242 -2.76 -3.29 -8.79
CA SER A 242 -2.44 -2.26 -9.78
C SER A 242 -2.10 -0.93 -9.13
N GLY A 243 -2.53 -0.72 -7.89
CA GLY A 243 -2.23 0.47 -7.10
C GLY A 243 -0.76 0.57 -6.69
N TYR A 244 -0.32 1.79 -6.42
CA TYR A 244 1.06 2.08 -5.99
C TYR A 244 1.22 1.78 -4.51
N THR A 245 2.42 1.36 -4.13
CA THR A 245 2.73 1.10 -2.72
C THR A 245 2.90 2.43 -1.96
N MET A 246 2.73 2.40 -0.61
CA MET A 246 3.10 3.55 0.23
C MET A 246 4.52 4.03 -0.07
N ARG A 247 5.44 3.09 -0.33
CA ARG A 247 6.83 3.40 -0.69
C ARG A 247 6.95 4.28 -1.92
N THR A 248 6.09 4.09 -2.93
CA THR A 248 6.07 4.95 -4.12
C THR A 248 5.75 6.39 -3.73
N MET A 249 4.69 6.60 -2.94
CA MET A 249 4.26 7.94 -2.50
C MET A 249 5.29 8.58 -1.56
N GLU A 250 5.82 7.83 -0.61
CA GLU A 250 6.88 8.29 0.29
C GLU A 250 8.12 8.78 -0.47
N ASN A 251 8.56 8.03 -1.48
CA ASN A 251 9.74 8.40 -2.25
C ASN A 251 9.50 9.53 -3.24
N LEU A 252 8.31 9.65 -3.82
CA LEU A 252 7.92 10.84 -4.59
C LEU A 252 8.04 12.09 -3.72
N CYS A 253 7.42 12.07 -2.54
CA CYS A 253 7.42 13.19 -1.59
C CYS A 253 8.80 13.45 -0.98
N ALA A 254 9.62 12.42 -0.82
CA ALA A 254 11.02 12.53 -0.40
C ALA A 254 11.97 12.96 -1.53
N GLY A 255 11.46 13.28 -2.72
CA GLY A 255 12.27 13.69 -3.85
C GLY A 255 13.24 12.64 -4.40
N LYS A 256 12.99 11.35 -4.13
CA LYS A 256 13.85 10.24 -4.54
C LYS A 256 13.49 9.73 -5.93
N LYS A 257 14.45 9.06 -6.59
CA LYS A 257 14.19 8.28 -7.79
C LYS A 257 13.52 6.96 -7.44
N ILE A 258 12.70 6.43 -8.35
CA ILE A 258 11.95 5.19 -8.16
C ILE A 258 12.29 4.21 -9.28
N ILE A 259 12.69 3.00 -8.92
CA ILE A 259 12.94 1.89 -9.84
C ILE A 259 11.88 0.84 -9.55
N THR A 260 10.90 0.69 -10.45
CA THR A 260 9.71 -0.14 -10.20
C THR A 260 9.41 -1.09 -11.35
N GLY A 261 8.82 -2.24 -11.04
CA GLY A 261 8.28 -3.17 -12.05
C GLY A 261 6.78 -2.93 -12.36
N ASN A 262 6.17 -1.83 -11.89
CA ASN A 262 4.76 -1.53 -12.19
C ASN A 262 4.65 -0.63 -13.44
N PRO A 263 4.25 -1.17 -14.61
CA PRO A 263 4.16 -0.39 -15.84
C PRO A 263 3.04 0.65 -15.82
N GLY A 264 2.02 0.47 -14.98
CA GLY A 264 0.88 1.39 -14.86
C GLY A 264 1.29 2.80 -14.44
N ILE A 265 2.45 2.95 -13.75
CA ILE A 265 2.94 4.25 -13.30
C ILE A 265 3.26 5.22 -14.45
N LYS A 266 3.51 4.70 -15.67
CA LYS A 266 3.77 5.53 -16.85
C LYS A 266 2.57 6.37 -17.30
N ALA A 267 1.37 5.98 -16.89
CA ALA A 267 0.14 6.70 -17.21
C ALA A 267 -0.18 7.82 -16.21
N GLU A 268 0.57 7.89 -15.11
CA GLU A 268 0.30 8.87 -14.07
C GLU A 268 0.84 10.27 -14.42
N PRO A 269 0.12 11.33 -14.03
CA PRO A 269 0.55 12.71 -14.29
C PRO A 269 1.91 13.07 -13.67
N PHE A 270 2.31 12.38 -12.61
CA PHE A 270 3.60 12.58 -11.94
C PHE A 270 4.75 11.80 -12.57
N PHE A 271 4.50 10.99 -13.59
CA PHE A 271 5.55 10.22 -14.25
C PHE A 271 6.54 11.14 -14.98
N SER A 272 7.82 10.89 -14.76
CA SER A 272 8.89 11.43 -15.60
C SER A 272 10.03 10.40 -15.68
N ASP A 273 10.66 10.30 -16.84
CA ASP A 273 11.68 9.30 -17.16
C ASP A 273 13.04 9.55 -16.46
N ASP A 274 13.22 10.73 -15.87
CA ASP A 274 14.37 11.07 -15.02
C ASP A 274 14.13 10.76 -13.54
N ARG A 275 12.86 10.60 -13.10
CA ARG A 275 12.47 10.28 -11.73
C ARG A 275 12.08 8.82 -11.55
N ILE A 276 11.43 8.22 -12.54
CA ILE A 276 10.86 6.88 -12.45
C ILE A 276 11.37 6.01 -13.59
N LEU A 277 12.07 4.91 -13.23
CA LEU A 277 12.46 3.85 -14.14
C LEU A 277 11.53 2.66 -13.98
N VAL A 278 10.88 2.27 -15.07
CA VAL A 278 10.09 1.03 -15.11
C VAL A 278 10.91 -0.05 -15.79
N PHE A 279 11.23 -1.12 -15.05
CA PHE A 279 11.93 -2.30 -15.60
C PHE A 279 10.93 -3.41 -15.96
N ASP A 280 11.29 -4.24 -16.92
CA ASP A 280 10.53 -5.42 -17.31
C ASP A 280 11.25 -6.71 -16.85
N GLY A 281 10.48 -7.66 -16.35
CA GLY A 281 11.03 -8.93 -15.87
C GLY A 281 12.09 -8.74 -14.78
N LEU A 282 13.34 -9.06 -15.11
CA LEU A 282 14.54 -8.83 -14.31
C LEU A 282 15.64 -8.11 -15.14
N ASP A 283 15.23 -7.37 -16.16
CA ASP A 283 16.15 -6.51 -16.92
C ASP A 283 16.39 -5.19 -16.18
N PHE A 284 17.58 -5.04 -15.65
CA PHE A 284 18.02 -3.85 -14.92
C PHE A 284 19.03 -3.00 -15.70
N SER A 285 19.23 -3.27 -16.99
CA SER A 285 20.24 -2.60 -17.82
C SER A 285 20.10 -1.07 -17.84
N GLY A 286 18.87 -0.57 -17.72
CA GLY A 286 18.56 0.86 -17.66
C GLY A 286 18.90 1.57 -16.35
N VAL A 287 19.23 0.82 -15.28
CA VAL A 287 19.37 1.42 -13.93
C VAL A 287 20.56 2.36 -13.83
N LYS A 288 21.74 1.96 -14.30
CA LYS A 288 22.94 2.80 -14.20
C LYS A 288 22.79 4.12 -14.97
N PRO A 289 22.38 4.13 -16.26
CA PRO A 289 22.10 5.39 -16.98
C PRO A 289 21.02 6.25 -16.33
N PHE A 290 19.99 5.63 -15.75
CA PHE A 290 18.94 6.32 -15.03
C PHE A 290 19.46 7.04 -13.79
N LEU A 291 20.33 6.41 -12.99
CA LEU A 291 20.91 7.03 -11.80
C LEU A 291 21.79 8.23 -12.15
N ASP A 292 22.50 8.17 -13.29
CA ASP A 292 23.39 9.24 -13.75
C ASP A 292 22.63 10.44 -14.31
N ARG A 293 21.36 10.28 -14.71
CA ARG A 293 20.53 11.35 -15.24
C ARG A 293 20.11 12.29 -14.11
N PRO A 294 20.32 13.62 -14.21
CA PRO A 294 19.81 14.56 -13.21
C PRO A 294 18.29 14.65 -13.27
N LEU A 295 17.65 15.00 -12.16
CA LEU A 295 16.23 15.34 -12.12
C LEU A 295 16.02 16.69 -12.80
N ARG A 296 15.10 16.77 -13.77
CA ARG A 296 14.75 18.03 -14.46
C ARG A 296 14.00 18.97 -13.54
N VAL A 297 13.14 18.42 -12.67
CA VAL A 297 12.38 19.17 -11.67
C VAL A 297 12.64 18.52 -10.30
N PRO A 298 13.75 18.89 -9.61
CA PRO A 298 14.12 18.28 -8.32
C PRO A 298 13.03 18.45 -7.25
N GLU A 299 12.43 19.65 -7.19
CA GLU A 299 11.44 20.07 -6.19
C GLU A 299 10.01 20.01 -6.77
N ALA A 300 9.66 18.94 -7.48
CA ALA A 300 8.31 18.77 -7.99
C ALA A 300 7.30 18.78 -6.84
N ASP A 301 6.21 19.54 -7.02
CA ASP A 301 5.14 19.61 -6.03
C ASP A 301 4.26 18.38 -6.11
N PHE A 302 4.30 17.57 -5.06
CA PHE A 302 3.45 16.40 -4.87
C PHE A 302 2.43 16.61 -3.74
N ALA A 303 2.04 17.85 -3.45
CA ALA A 303 1.13 18.22 -2.36
C ALA A 303 -0.19 17.43 -2.38
N GLN A 304 -0.65 17.04 -3.57
CA GLN A 304 -1.83 16.18 -3.73
C GLN A 304 -1.71 14.80 -3.07
N PHE A 305 -0.48 14.31 -2.84
CA PHE A 305 -0.20 13.04 -2.16
C PHE A 305 0.21 13.24 -0.70
N HIS A 306 0.25 14.47 -0.21
CA HIS A 306 0.51 14.73 1.21
C HIS A 306 -0.71 14.38 2.05
N LEU A 307 -0.47 13.95 3.29
CA LEU A 307 -1.51 13.56 4.22
C LEU A 307 -2.64 14.59 4.40
N PRO A 308 -2.36 15.92 4.51
CA PRO A 308 -3.44 16.91 4.61
C PRO A 308 -4.41 16.89 3.42
N SER A 309 -3.90 16.79 2.20
CA SER A 309 -4.71 16.70 0.99
C SER A 309 -5.53 15.40 0.93
N PHE A 310 -4.93 14.29 1.34
CA PHE A 310 -5.60 13.00 1.43
C PHE A 310 -6.77 13.04 2.41
N VAL A 311 -6.55 13.56 3.62
CA VAL A 311 -7.59 13.67 4.66
C VAL A 311 -8.70 14.61 4.23
N ALA A 312 -8.36 15.78 3.64
CA ALA A 312 -9.34 16.72 3.13
C ALA A 312 -10.26 16.06 2.08
N ARG A 313 -9.71 15.26 1.15
CA ARG A 313 -10.51 14.53 0.16
C ARG A 313 -11.43 13.49 0.79
N LEU A 314 -10.97 12.75 1.79
CA LEU A 314 -11.83 11.81 2.52
C LEU A 314 -13.02 12.50 3.19
N VAL A 315 -12.78 13.66 3.80
CA VAL A 315 -13.81 14.39 4.58
C VAL A 315 -14.77 15.18 3.68
N LEU A 316 -14.26 15.83 2.64
CA LEU A 316 -15.05 16.74 1.79
C LEU A 316 -15.73 16.02 0.62
N GLY A 317 -15.22 14.88 0.20
CA GLY A 317 -15.76 14.14 -0.93
C GLY A 317 -15.34 14.68 -2.31
N ASP A 318 -14.53 15.71 -2.38
CA ASP A 318 -14.03 16.31 -3.62
C ASP A 318 -12.87 15.46 -4.20
N VAL A 319 -13.15 14.21 -4.49
CA VAL A 319 -12.25 13.39 -5.32
C VAL A 319 -12.75 13.52 -6.75
N PRO A 320 -11.99 14.14 -7.66
CA PRO A 320 -12.34 14.06 -9.07
C PRO A 320 -12.45 12.59 -9.45
N THR A 321 -13.62 12.16 -9.84
CA THR A 321 -13.77 10.90 -10.57
C THR A 321 -12.91 11.08 -11.82
N GLN A 322 -11.69 10.54 -11.82
CA GLN A 322 -10.93 10.39 -13.05
C GLN A 322 -11.61 9.33 -13.91
N SER A 323 -12.74 9.72 -14.48
CA SER A 323 -13.26 9.16 -15.70
C SER A 323 -12.52 9.80 -16.88
N ALA A 324 -11.21 9.71 -16.89
CA ALA A 324 -10.42 9.89 -18.10
C ALA A 324 -9.82 8.52 -18.40
N ALA A 325 -10.46 7.85 -19.35
CA ALA A 325 -10.11 6.55 -19.87
C ALA A 325 -8.59 6.36 -20.00
N LEU A 326 -8.03 5.54 -19.14
CA LEU A 326 -6.80 4.85 -19.47
C LEU A 326 -7.20 3.77 -20.49
N PRO A 327 -6.66 3.76 -21.72
CA PRO A 327 -6.81 2.62 -22.59
C PRO A 327 -6.12 1.43 -21.90
N LEU A 328 -6.92 0.49 -21.41
CA LEU A 328 -6.42 -0.79 -20.91
C LEU A 328 -5.63 -1.44 -22.05
N ALA A 329 -4.34 -1.66 -21.81
CA ALA A 329 -3.59 -2.62 -22.60
C ALA A 329 -4.34 -3.96 -22.47
N GLN A 330 -4.95 -4.39 -23.55
CA GLN A 330 -5.61 -5.70 -23.62
C GLN A 330 -4.58 -6.76 -23.21
N PRO A 331 -4.93 -7.72 -22.34
CA PRO A 331 -4.05 -8.85 -22.07
C PRO A 331 -3.78 -9.55 -23.40
N ALA A 332 -2.51 -9.74 -23.74
CA ALA A 332 -2.08 -10.47 -24.91
C ALA A 332 -2.83 -11.80 -24.96
N ALA A 333 -3.76 -11.93 -25.91
CA ALA A 333 -4.50 -13.14 -26.13
C ALA A 333 -3.51 -14.29 -26.30
N ALA A 334 -3.60 -15.29 -25.44
CA ALA A 334 -2.87 -16.53 -25.57
C ALA A 334 -3.16 -17.08 -26.99
N ARG A 335 -2.16 -17.04 -27.86
CA ARG A 335 -2.23 -17.74 -29.15
C ARG A 335 -2.41 -19.21 -28.86
N ALA A 336 -3.64 -19.68 -29.02
CA ALA A 336 -3.95 -21.09 -29.08
C ALA A 336 -3.15 -21.71 -30.23
N ALA A 337 -2.23 -22.60 -29.90
CA ALA A 337 -1.54 -23.44 -30.86
C ALA A 337 -2.59 -24.32 -31.53
N GLN A 338 -2.83 -24.11 -32.82
CA GLN A 338 -3.58 -25.05 -33.65
C GLN A 338 -2.78 -26.35 -33.81
N PRO A 339 -3.37 -27.52 -33.61
CA PRO A 339 -2.67 -28.77 -33.89
C PRO A 339 -2.53 -28.93 -35.40
N ALA A 340 -1.33 -29.20 -35.84
CA ALA A 340 -1.03 -29.58 -37.23
C ALA A 340 -1.72 -30.89 -37.55
N VAL A 341 -2.65 -30.83 -38.51
CA VAL A 341 -3.23 -32.01 -39.16
C VAL A 341 -2.16 -32.61 -40.08
N GLN A 342 -1.60 -33.75 -39.71
CA GLN A 342 -0.85 -34.59 -40.60
C GLN A 342 -1.85 -35.36 -41.49
N GLY A 343 -1.92 -34.97 -42.77
CA GLY A 343 -2.56 -35.73 -43.82
C GLY A 343 -1.68 -36.92 -44.21
N SER A 344 -2.34 -38.03 -44.26
CA SER A 344 -1.89 -39.33 -44.76
C SER A 344 -1.40 -39.31 -46.21
N ARG A 345 -0.23 -39.92 -46.44
CA ARG A 345 -0.02 -40.96 -47.47
C ARG A 345 1.10 -41.87 -47.05
#